data_d1a289112ac2b215278015daca7b4814
#
_entry.id   d1a289112ac2b215278015daca7b4814
#
_cell.length_a   1.000
_cell.length_b   1.000
_cell.length_c   1.000
_cell.angle_alpha   90.00
_cell.angle_beta   90.00
_cell.angle_gamma   90.00
#
_symmetry.space_group_name_H-M   'P 1'
#
loop_
_entity.id
_entity.type
_entity.pdbx_description
1 polymer ?
#
loop_
_entity_poly.entity_id
_entity_poly.type
_entity_poly.pdbx_seq_one_letter_code
_entity_poly.pdbx_strand_id
1 'polypeptide(L)'
;NLIKWLESNNTLNAAGQIELPLLLIDDEADNASVNTRDPESSPAAINDCVRRLLGRFSKATYLGITATPFANIFIDPGKDDDLFPADFIYALSAPTNYIGADRIFGDGGDFSAMLQPINTLSLEKFFPPKHKKDLVVNKLNDELIEAANYFLLVNAIRDLRGDTVDHRSMMVHISRFTDVQNQIADLFQIWL
;
A
#
# COMPACT_ATOMS: atom_id res chain seq x y z
N ASN A 1 -18.39 -11.57 15.69
CA ASN A 1 -18.61 -12.79 16.02
C ASN A 1 -19.13 -13.67 14.91
N LEU A 2 -18.55 -13.43 13.69
CA LEU A 2 -18.91 -14.15 12.45
C LEU A 2 -18.78 -15.68 12.61
N ILE A 3 -17.69 -16.15 13.18
CA ILE A 3 -17.45 -17.60 13.34
C ILE A 3 -18.59 -18.26 14.13
N LYS A 4 -18.97 -17.69 15.27
CA LYS A 4 -20.07 -18.23 16.08
C LYS A 4 -21.40 -18.21 15.33
N TRP A 5 -21.67 -17.17 14.56
CA TRP A 5 -22.87 -17.06 13.73
C TRP A 5 -22.89 -18.15 12.65
N LEU A 6 -21.76 -18.36 11.98
CA LEU A 6 -21.61 -19.40 10.96
C LEU A 6 -21.85 -20.80 11.53
N GLU A 7 -21.26 -21.10 12.69
CA GLU A 7 -21.45 -22.39 13.40
C GLU A 7 -22.93 -22.61 13.80
N SER A 8 -23.60 -21.56 14.26
CA SER A 8 -25.00 -21.64 14.69
C SER A 8 -26.01 -21.78 13.55
N ASN A 9 -25.64 -21.40 12.33
CA ASN A 9 -26.53 -21.35 11.17
C ASN A 9 -26.19 -22.38 10.09
N ASN A 10 -25.22 -23.29 10.36
CA ASN A 10 -24.84 -24.33 9.40
C ASN A 10 -24.75 -25.69 10.08
N THR A 11 -24.91 -26.74 9.29
CA THR A 11 -24.69 -28.12 9.74
C THR A 11 -23.19 -28.40 9.85
N LEU A 12 -22.80 -28.98 10.96
CA LEU A 12 -21.41 -29.38 11.22
C LEU A 12 -21.26 -30.88 10.96
N ASN A 13 -20.14 -31.27 10.38
CA ASN A 13 -19.75 -32.67 10.21
C ASN A 13 -19.23 -33.27 11.55
N ALA A 14 -18.85 -34.54 11.53
CA ALA A 14 -18.33 -35.25 12.71
C ALA A 14 -17.05 -34.61 13.32
N ALA A 15 -16.29 -33.86 12.50
CA ALA A 15 -15.11 -33.12 12.95
C ALA A 15 -15.43 -31.71 13.46
N GLY A 16 -16.71 -31.31 13.50
CA GLY A 16 -17.15 -29.98 13.92
C GLY A 16 -16.89 -28.90 12.87
N GLN A 17 -16.76 -29.25 11.60
CA GLN A 17 -16.54 -28.35 10.48
C GLN A 17 -17.79 -28.17 9.62
N ILE A 18 -17.94 -27.00 9.03
CA ILE A 18 -18.99 -26.68 8.08
C ILE A 18 -18.65 -27.35 6.73
N GLU A 19 -19.58 -28.09 6.15
CA GLU A 19 -19.35 -28.82 4.89
C GLU A 19 -19.49 -27.96 3.62
N LEU A 20 -19.99 -26.73 3.75
CA LEU A 20 -20.06 -25.79 2.64
C LEU A 20 -18.66 -25.34 2.24
N PRO A 21 -18.37 -25.13 0.93
CA PRO A 21 -17.10 -24.56 0.52
C PRO A 21 -17.01 -23.07 0.90
N LEU A 22 -15.84 -22.67 1.37
CA LEU A 22 -15.50 -21.28 1.66
C LEU A 22 -14.47 -20.78 0.63
N LEU A 23 -14.71 -19.64 0.02
CA LEU A 23 -13.71 -18.80 -0.63
C LEU A 23 -13.53 -17.54 0.20
N LEU A 24 -12.35 -17.33 0.74
CA LEU A 24 -11.97 -16.11 1.44
C LEU A 24 -11.03 -15.32 0.54
N ILE A 25 -11.46 -14.13 0.13
CA ILE A 25 -10.66 -13.19 -0.65
C ILE A 25 -10.20 -12.10 0.30
N ASP A 26 -8.89 -11.90 0.36
CA ASP A 26 -8.23 -10.94 1.24
C ASP A 26 -7.51 -9.90 0.40
N ASP A 27 -8.05 -8.70 0.36
CA ASP A 27 -7.45 -7.55 -0.33
C ASP A 27 -6.43 -6.87 0.59
N GLU A 28 -5.31 -6.42 0.04
CA GLU A 28 -4.15 -5.94 0.80
C GLU A 28 -3.58 -7.03 1.74
N ALA A 29 -3.46 -8.25 1.24
CA ALA A 29 -3.09 -9.44 2.03
C ALA A 29 -1.68 -9.37 2.64
N ASP A 30 -0.84 -8.45 2.22
CA ASP A 30 0.49 -8.18 2.80
C ASP A 30 0.44 -7.32 4.06
N ASN A 31 -0.72 -6.76 4.42
CA ASN A 31 -0.86 -5.83 5.52
C ASN A 31 -1.24 -6.54 6.85
N ALA A 32 -2.52 -6.73 7.09
CA ALA A 32 -3.00 -7.16 8.41
C ALA A 32 -3.06 -8.68 8.57
N SER A 33 -3.09 -9.43 7.48
CA SER A 33 -3.23 -10.89 7.47
C SER A 33 -1.90 -11.61 7.70
N VAL A 34 -0.77 -10.95 7.45
CA VAL A 34 0.56 -11.51 7.72
C VAL A 34 0.84 -11.49 9.23
N ASN A 35 1.37 -12.61 9.73
CA ASN A 35 1.82 -12.65 11.11
C ASN A 35 3.15 -11.90 11.28
N THR A 36 3.09 -10.74 11.91
CA THR A 36 4.26 -9.88 12.18
C THR A 36 4.89 -10.14 13.55
N ARG A 37 4.41 -11.14 14.31
CA ARG A 37 4.91 -11.49 15.62
C ARG A 37 5.98 -12.56 15.53
N ASP A 38 6.74 -12.69 16.64
CA ASP A 38 7.70 -13.75 16.82
C ASP A 38 7.02 -15.12 16.55
N PRO A 39 7.65 -16.01 15.76
CA PRO A 39 7.13 -17.35 15.46
C PRO A 39 6.77 -18.19 16.71
N GLU A 40 7.42 -17.94 17.84
CA GLU A 40 7.15 -18.64 19.11
C GLU A 40 6.02 -17.99 19.93
N SER A 41 5.52 -16.83 19.52
CA SER A 41 4.42 -16.12 20.18
C SER A 41 3.07 -16.40 19.50
N SER A 42 1.97 -16.04 20.18
CA SER A 42 0.63 -16.11 19.58
C SER A 42 0.56 -15.25 18.33
N PRO A 43 -0.08 -15.72 17.25
CA PRO A 43 -0.23 -14.96 16.01
C PRO A 43 -0.86 -13.56 16.21
N ALA A 44 -0.65 -12.67 15.25
CA ALA A 44 -1.37 -11.41 15.22
C ALA A 44 -2.89 -11.66 15.17
N ALA A 45 -3.67 -10.81 15.81
CA ALA A 45 -5.11 -11.05 16.03
C ALA A 45 -5.90 -11.28 14.73
N ILE A 46 -5.56 -10.58 13.65
CA ILE A 46 -6.24 -10.73 12.36
C ILE A 46 -5.81 -12.04 11.70
N ASN A 47 -4.51 -12.36 11.67
CA ASN A 47 -4.00 -13.62 11.18
C ASN A 47 -4.67 -14.81 11.89
N ASP A 48 -4.71 -14.79 13.23
CA ASP A 48 -5.41 -15.82 14.03
C ASP A 48 -6.90 -15.95 13.63
N CYS A 49 -7.59 -14.83 13.47
CA CYS A 49 -8.99 -14.85 13.07
C CYS A 49 -9.20 -15.46 11.67
N VAL A 50 -8.35 -15.14 10.70
CA VAL A 50 -8.40 -15.70 9.34
C VAL A 50 -8.16 -17.21 9.38
N ARG A 51 -7.09 -17.66 10.05
CA ARG A 51 -6.74 -19.08 10.20
C ARG A 51 -7.87 -19.86 10.87
N ARG A 52 -8.43 -19.32 11.94
CA ARG A 52 -9.58 -19.93 12.64
C ARG A 52 -10.82 -20.00 11.78
N LEU A 53 -11.07 -18.98 10.94
CA LEU A 53 -12.19 -19.00 10.01
C LEU A 53 -12.02 -20.10 8.97
N LEU A 54 -10.84 -20.17 8.32
CA LEU A 54 -10.52 -21.20 7.34
C LEU A 54 -10.65 -22.61 7.94
N GLY A 55 -10.14 -22.83 9.13
CA GLY A 55 -10.21 -24.12 9.83
C GLY A 55 -11.63 -24.58 10.24
N ARG A 56 -12.63 -23.66 10.17
CA ARG A 56 -14.04 -24.03 10.43
C ARG A 56 -14.75 -24.68 9.24
N PHE A 57 -14.11 -24.73 8.09
CA PHE A 57 -14.70 -25.32 6.89
C PHE A 57 -13.90 -26.55 6.48
N SER A 58 -14.60 -27.59 6.04
CA SER A 58 -13.97 -28.81 5.50
C SER A 58 -13.30 -28.58 4.15
N LYS A 59 -13.75 -27.55 3.43
CA LYS A 59 -13.20 -27.09 2.13
C LYS A 59 -13.08 -25.58 2.17
N ALA A 60 -11.88 -25.07 2.27
CA ALA A 60 -11.60 -23.64 2.29
C ALA A 60 -10.51 -23.29 1.29
N THR A 61 -10.70 -22.19 0.59
CA THR A 61 -9.70 -21.57 -0.28
C THR A 61 -9.43 -20.16 0.21
N TYR A 62 -8.17 -19.83 0.39
CA TYR A 62 -7.70 -18.48 0.69
C TYR A 62 -7.04 -17.90 -0.54
N LEU A 63 -7.48 -16.71 -0.96
CA LEU A 63 -6.93 -15.95 -2.08
C LEU A 63 -6.51 -14.58 -1.57
N GLY A 64 -5.20 -14.37 -1.42
CA GLY A 64 -4.64 -13.06 -1.13
C GLY A 64 -4.41 -12.24 -2.41
N ILE A 65 -4.82 -10.99 -2.40
CA ILE A 65 -4.57 -10.02 -3.46
C ILE A 65 -3.71 -8.91 -2.86
N THR A 66 -2.59 -8.60 -3.49
CA THR A 66 -1.67 -7.54 -3.02
C THR A 66 -0.83 -6.98 -4.17
N ALA A 67 -0.46 -5.71 -4.06
CA ALA A 67 0.53 -5.09 -4.94
C ALA A 67 1.98 -5.36 -4.48
N THR A 68 2.18 -5.80 -3.23
CA THR A 68 3.49 -5.97 -2.58
C THR A 68 3.61 -7.32 -1.85
N PRO A 69 3.75 -8.44 -2.59
CA PRO A 69 3.64 -9.79 -2.02
C PRO A 69 4.84 -10.21 -1.15
N PHE A 70 5.79 -9.32 -0.88
CA PHE A 70 7.04 -9.66 -0.20
C PHE A 70 6.82 -10.28 1.18
N ALA A 71 5.92 -9.72 1.99
CA ALA A 71 5.61 -10.24 3.31
C ALA A 71 5.00 -11.65 3.26
N ASN A 72 4.18 -11.93 2.25
CA ASN A 72 3.53 -13.23 2.06
C ASN A 72 4.49 -14.32 1.62
N ILE A 73 5.49 -14.00 0.79
CA ILE A 73 6.51 -14.94 0.31
C ILE A 73 7.44 -15.38 1.46
N PHE A 74 7.67 -14.53 2.45
CA PHE A 74 8.53 -14.84 3.59
C PHE A 74 7.82 -15.54 4.75
N ILE A 75 6.55 -15.87 4.64
CA ILE A 75 5.88 -16.75 5.59
C ILE A 75 6.55 -18.13 5.52
N ASP A 76 6.75 -18.77 6.68
CA ASP A 76 7.40 -20.08 6.76
C ASP A 76 6.53 -21.17 6.10
N PRO A 77 6.96 -21.79 5.00
CA PRO A 77 6.20 -22.82 4.31
C PRO A 77 6.09 -24.12 5.13
N GLY A 78 6.88 -24.30 6.17
CA GLY A 78 6.82 -25.45 7.07
C GLY A 78 5.71 -25.36 8.12
N LYS A 79 4.96 -24.26 8.18
CA LYS A 79 3.82 -24.07 9.08
C LYS A 79 2.52 -24.24 8.33
N ASP A 80 1.99 -25.48 8.35
CA ASP A 80 0.75 -25.85 7.63
C ASP A 80 -0.47 -25.02 8.02
N ASP A 81 -0.44 -24.38 9.17
CA ASP A 81 -1.55 -23.59 9.69
C ASP A 81 -1.38 -22.06 9.45
N ASP A 82 -0.30 -21.61 8.81
CA ASP A 82 -0.12 -20.22 8.43
C ASP A 82 -0.59 -19.93 6.98
N LEU A 83 -0.63 -18.66 6.61
CA LEU A 83 -1.20 -18.19 5.33
C LEU A 83 -0.15 -18.12 4.21
N PHE A 84 0.79 -19.08 4.19
CA PHE A 84 1.75 -19.18 3.08
C PHE A 84 1.01 -19.52 1.77
N PRO A 85 1.31 -18.84 0.64
CA PRO A 85 0.69 -19.11 -0.66
C PRO A 85 1.24 -20.40 -1.28
N ALA A 86 0.80 -21.56 -0.76
CA ALA A 86 1.36 -22.87 -1.09
C ALA A 86 1.04 -23.32 -2.53
N ASP A 87 -0.15 -22.97 -3.07
CA ASP A 87 -0.61 -23.49 -4.34
C ASP A 87 -0.08 -22.69 -5.53
N PHE A 88 -0.10 -21.37 -5.45
CA PHE A 88 0.42 -20.51 -6.52
C PHE A 88 0.68 -19.07 -6.05
N ILE A 89 1.57 -18.43 -6.79
CA ILE A 89 1.74 -16.97 -6.81
C ILE A 89 1.63 -16.54 -8.26
N TYR A 90 0.69 -15.67 -8.57
CA TYR A 90 0.45 -15.20 -9.92
C TYR A 90 0.63 -13.70 -10.03
N ALA A 91 1.61 -13.27 -10.82
CA ALA A 91 1.82 -11.86 -11.13
C ALA A 91 1.01 -11.44 -12.36
N LEU A 92 0.12 -10.48 -12.18
CA LEU A 92 -0.64 -9.90 -13.29
C LEU A 92 0.29 -9.07 -14.18
N SER A 93 0.15 -9.21 -15.48
CA SER A 93 0.81 -8.34 -16.45
C SER A 93 0.18 -6.95 -16.44
N ALA A 94 1.01 -5.91 -16.48
CA ALA A 94 0.51 -4.54 -16.59
C ALA A 94 -0.25 -4.35 -17.92
N PRO A 95 -1.43 -3.70 -17.92
CA PRO A 95 -2.13 -3.34 -19.14
C PRO A 95 -1.28 -2.42 -20.03
N THR A 96 -1.43 -2.53 -21.34
CA THR A 96 -0.63 -1.76 -22.31
C THR A 96 -0.81 -0.25 -22.22
N ASN A 97 -1.95 0.20 -21.73
CA ASN A 97 -2.27 1.61 -21.49
C ASN A 97 -1.91 2.10 -20.07
N TYR A 98 -1.33 1.24 -19.22
CA TYR A 98 -0.92 1.60 -17.87
C TYR A 98 0.49 2.19 -17.87
N ILE A 99 0.64 3.35 -17.26
CA ILE A 99 1.93 3.99 -17.02
C ILE A 99 2.33 3.65 -15.59
N GLY A 100 3.06 2.55 -15.43
CA GLY A 100 3.51 2.04 -14.14
C GLY A 100 4.99 2.33 -13.87
N ALA A 101 5.47 1.74 -12.79
CA ALA A 101 6.83 1.94 -12.29
C ALA A 101 7.91 1.60 -13.34
N ASP A 102 7.76 0.53 -14.09
CA ASP A 102 8.76 0.12 -15.10
C ASP A 102 8.92 1.15 -16.22
N ARG A 103 7.83 1.80 -16.63
CA ARG A 103 7.87 2.81 -17.69
C ARG A 103 8.47 4.14 -17.24
N ILE A 104 8.44 4.42 -15.93
CA ILE A 104 8.96 5.66 -15.35
C ILE A 104 10.37 5.44 -14.77
N PHE A 105 10.57 4.39 -13.98
CA PHE A 105 11.78 4.15 -13.20
C PHE A 105 12.66 3.03 -13.77
N GLY A 106 12.13 2.23 -14.70
CA GLY A 106 12.89 1.14 -15.32
C GLY A 106 13.99 1.66 -16.26
N ASP A 107 15.05 0.88 -16.43
CA ASP A 107 16.14 1.18 -17.38
C ASP A 107 15.58 1.28 -18.81
N GLY A 108 15.66 2.48 -19.38
CA GLY A 108 15.09 2.75 -20.70
C GLY A 108 13.58 2.94 -20.75
N GLY A 109 12.93 3.19 -19.62
CA GLY A 109 11.50 3.48 -19.55
C GLY A 109 11.09 4.68 -20.39
N ASP A 110 10.00 4.57 -21.15
CA ASP A 110 9.49 5.59 -22.10
C ASP A 110 9.26 6.95 -21.43
N PHE A 111 9.00 6.97 -20.12
CA PHE A 111 8.68 8.16 -19.33
C PHE A 111 9.77 8.52 -18.31
N SER A 112 10.97 7.98 -18.44
CA SER A 112 12.09 8.29 -17.53
C SER A 112 12.47 9.77 -17.53
N ALA A 113 12.24 10.48 -18.64
CA ALA A 113 12.43 11.93 -18.74
C ALA A 113 11.48 12.77 -17.85
N MET A 114 10.42 12.16 -17.31
CA MET A 114 9.52 12.80 -16.33
C MET A 114 10.12 12.87 -14.93
N LEU A 115 11.19 12.10 -14.65
CA LEU A 115 11.87 12.13 -13.37
C LEU A 115 12.77 13.36 -13.29
N GLN A 116 12.57 14.14 -12.24
CA GLN A 116 13.48 15.24 -11.90
C GLN A 116 14.22 14.90 -10.61
N PRO A 117 15.51 14.55 -10.67
CA PRO A 117 16.30 14.30 -9.48
C PRO A 117 16.49 15.60 -8.69
N ILE A 118 16.23 15.53 -7.39
CA ILE A 118 16.44 16.65 -6.47
C ILE A 118 17.86 16.58 -5.90
N ASN A 119 18.47 17.76 -5.70
CA ASN A 119 19.76 17.84 -5.04
C ASN A 119 19.61 17.45 -3.55
N THR A 120 20.16 16.29 -3.19
CA THR A 120 20.09 15.74 -1.83
C THR A 120 20.69 16.68 -0.78
N LEU A 121 21.79 17.37 -1.09
CA LEU A 121 22.44 18.30 -0.16
C LEU A 121 21.57 19.55 0.13
N SER A 122 20.78 19.99 -0.84
CA SER A 122 19.79 21.04 -0.65
C SER A 122 18.64 20.54 0.23
N LEU A 123 18.12 19.37 -0.07
CA LEU A 123 17.00 18.77 0.65
C LEU A 123 17.33 18.46 2.11
N GLU A 124 18.52 17.94 2.40
CA GLU A 124 18.96 17.60 3.76
C GLU A 124 19.05 18.79 4.71
N LYS A 125 19.22 19.99 4.18
CA LYS A 125 19.18 21.22 5.00
C LYS A 125 17.78 21.50 5.56
N PHE A 126 16.73 21.12 4.84
CA PHE A 126 15.33 21.30 5.25
C PHE A 126 14.77 20.06 5.95
N PHE A 127 15.14 18.87 5.45
CA PHE A 127 14.62 17.58 5.91
C PHE A 127 15.79 16.63 6.17
N PRO A 128 16.46 16.76 7.34
CA PRO A 128 17.55 15.83 7.69
C PRO A 128 17.06 14.37 7.65
N PRO A 129 17.87 13.40 7.18
CA PRO A 129 17.44 12.01 6.97
C PRO A 129 16.86 11.32 8.22
N LYS A 130 17.28 11.76 9.41
CA LYS A 130 16.82 11.23 10.71
C LYS A 130 15.96 12.21 11.50
N HIS A 131 15.29 13.16 10.80
CA HIS A 131 14.42 14.09 11.49
C HIS A 131 13.29 13.37 12.25
N LYS A 132 12.78 14.04 13.28
CA LYS A 132 11.69 13.56 14.11
C LYS A 132 10.44 14.42 13.90
N LYS A 133 9.36 14.08 14.58
CA LYS A 133 8.07 14.79 14.50
C LYS A 133 8.14 16.27 14.91
N ASP A 134 9.12 16.63 15.71
CA ASP A 134 9.37 17.98 16.23
C ASP A 134 10.21 18.85 15.28
N LEU A 135 10.51 18.38 14.07
CA LEU A 135 11.16 19.21 13.05
C LEU A 135 10.28 20.43 12.73
N VAL A 136 10.89 21.61 12.85
CA VAL A 136 10.23 22.88 12.50
C VAL A 136 10.57 23.22 11.04
N VAL A 137 9.53 23.40 10.21
CA VAL A 137 9.65 23.81 8.81
C VAL A 137 9.12 25.22 8.67
N ASN A 138 10.01 26.20 8.48
CA ASN A 138 9.63 27.62 8.44
C ASN A 138 9.37 28.15 7.02
N LYS A 139 9.78 27.44 5.99
CA LYS A 139 9.57 27.82 4.59
C LYS A 139 9.59 26.60 3.69
N LEU A 140 8.96 26.72 2.53
CA LEU A 140 9.11 25.74 1.44
C LEU A 140 10.52 25.86 0.85
N ASN A 141 11.12 24.72 0.48
CA ASN A 141 12.37 24.72 -0.28
C ASN A 141 12.10 25.04 -1.76
N ASP A 142 13.12 25.52 -2.44
CA ASP A 142 12.99 26.02 -3.81
C ASP A 142 12.55 24.93 -4.78
N GLU A 143 13.03 23.69 -4.62
CA GLU A 143 12.66 22.55 -5.46
C GLU A 143 11.17 22.19 -5.30
N LEU A 144 10.61 22.34 -4.11
CA LEU A 144 9.19 22.07 -3.88
C LEU A 144 8.32 23.20 -4.49
N ILE A 145 8.76 24.44 -4.43
CA ILE A 145 8.11 25.57 -5.09
C ILE A 145 8.17 25.39 -6.60
N GLU A 146 9.31 24.96 -7.16
CA GLU A 146 9.46 24.68 -8.57
C GLU A 146 8.50 23.58 -9.03
N ALA A 147 8.41 22.49 -8.28
CA ALA A 147 7.47 21.40 -8.57
C ALA A 147 6.01 21.87 -8.55
N ALA A 148 5.64 22.73 -7.59
CA ALA A 148 4.31 23.31 -7.51
C ALA A 148 4.01 24.25 -8.69
N ASN A 149 4.97 25.12 -9.06
CA ASN A 149 4.85 25.98 -10.25
C ASN A 149 4.69 25.14 -11.52
N TYR A 150 5.46 24.05 -11.66
CA TYR A 150 5.35 23.14 -12.79
C TYR A 150 3.95 22.50 -12.85
N PHE A 151 3.43 22.04 -11.74
CA PHE A 151 2.07 21.52 -11.66
C PHE A 151 1.01 22.54 -12.08
N LEU A 152 1.10 23.79 -11.60
CA LEU A 152 0.19 24.87 -11.98
C LEU A 152 0.28 25.20 -13.48
N LEU A 153 1.50 25.24 -14.03
CA LEU A 153 1.73 25.49 -15.45
C LEU A 153 1.12 24.38 -16.32
N VAL A 154 1.33 23.13 -15.95
CA VAL A 154 0.74 21.98 -16.66
C VAL A 154 -0.79 22.06 -16.63
N ASN A 155 -1.38 22.44 -15.50
CA ASN A 155 -2.83 22.61 -15.40
C ASN A 155 -3.34 23.73 -16.32
N ALA A 156 -2.66 24.87 -16.36
CA ALA A 156 -3.01 25.96 -17.26
C ALA A 156 -2.92 25.56 -18.76
N ILE A 157 -1.88 24.80 -19.11
CA ILE A 157 -1.73 24.26 -20.48
C ILE A 157 -2.87 23.30 -20.81
N ARG A 158 -3.26 22.43 -19.88
CA ARG A 158 -4.39 21.50 -20.06
C ARG A 158 -5.70 22.25 -20.26
N ASP A 159 -5.96 23.30 -19.49
CA ASP A 159 -7.14 24.17 -19.66
C ASP A 159 -7.17 24.81 -21.04
N LEU A 160 -6.04 25.34 -21.50
CA LEU A 160 -5.91 25.93 -22.86
C LEU A 160 -6.15 24.92 -23.99
N ARG A 161 -5.88 23.63 -23.72
CA ARG A 161 -6.15 22.52 -24.65
C ARG A 161 -7.58 21.99 -24.57
N GLY A 162 -8.43 22.55 -23.70
CA GLY A 162 -9.82 22.16 -23.53
C GLY A 162 -10.03 20.95 -22.61
N ASP A 163 -8.99 20.47 -21.94
CA ASP A 163 -9.09 19.41 -20.95
C ASP A 163 -9.46 20.00 -19.58
N THR A 164 -10.76 20.24 -19.39
CA THR A 164 -11.29 20.90 -18.20
C THR A 164 -12.06 19.96 -17.26
N VAL A 165 -12.25 18.69 -17.66
CA VAL A 165 -13.14 17.74 -16.96
C VAL A 165 -12.35 16.76 -16.09
N ASP A 166 -11.14 16.39 -16.49
CA ASP A 166 -10.36 15.40 -15.79
C ASP A 166 -9.76 15.93 -14.49
N HIS A 167 -9.73 15.09 -13.47
CA HIS A 167 -9.11 15.38 -12.19
C HIS A 167 -7.61 15.64 -12.35
N ARG A 168 -7.10 16.55 -11.54
CA ARG A 168 -5.69 16.91 -11.48
C ARG A 168 -5.27 16.94 -10.03
N SER A 169 -4.27 16.18 -9.69
CA SER A 169 -3.79 16.10 -8.33
C SER A 169 -2.26 16.07 -8.29
N MET A 170 -1.71 16.69 -7.28
CA MET A 170 -0.31 16.62 -6.92
C MET A 170 -0.20 16.08 -5.51
N MET A 171 0.61 15.05 -5.30
CA MET A 171 0.89 14.54 -3.96
C MET A 171 2.27 15.02 -3.52
N VAL A 172 2.31 15.64 -2.34
CA VAL A 172 3.56 16.03 -1.67
C VAL A 172 3.77 15.12 -0.47
N HIS A 173 4.79 14.27 -0.54
CA HIS A 173 5.12 13.32 0.51
C HIS A 173 6.61 13.40 0.85
N ILE A 174 6.96 14.22 1.84
CA ILE A 174 8.36 14.53 2.21
C ILE A 174 8.73 13.87 3.55
N SER A 175 7.77 13.67 4.44
CA SER A 175 8.00 13.15 5.78
C SER A 175 6.97 12.10 6.15
N ARG A 176 7.38 11.12 6.97
CA ARG A 176 6.47 10.17 7.59
C ARG A 176 5.69 10.76 8.79
N PHE A 177 6.06 11.94 9.26
CA PHE A 177 5.46 12.57 10.43
C PHE A 177 4.37 13.56 10.03
N THR A 178 3.15 13.34 10.50
CA THR A 178 1.97 14.17 10.22
C THR A 178 2.19 15.64 10.62
N ASP A 179 2.85 15.89 11.75
CA ASP A 179 3.11 17.25 12.21
C ASP A 179 3.98 18.04 11.21
N VAL A 180 4.96 17.39 10.61
CA VAL A 180 5.81 17.98 9.57
C VAL A 180 5.03 18.18 8.26
N GLN A 181 4.20 17.22 7.87
CA GLN A 181 3.35 17.34 6.69
C GLN A 181 2.34 18.48 6.81
N ASN A 182 1.75 18.68 8.00
CA ASN A 182 0.82 19.77 8.26
C ASN A 182 1.49 21.14 8.11
N GLN A 183 2.71 21.31 8.66
CA GLN A 183 3.47 22.55 8.48
C GLN A 183 3.73 22.85 7.00
N ILE A 184 4.05 21.85 6.20
CA ILE A 184 4.23 22.01 4.76
C ILE A 184 2.91 22.41 4.07
N ALA A 185 1.80 21.81 4.45
CA ALA A 185 0.48 22.13 3.91
C ALA A 185 0.09 23.59 4.24
N ASP A 186 0.33 24.04 5.47
CA ASP A 186 0.08 25.42 5.89
C ASP A 186 0.95 26.42 5.11
N LEU A 187 2.22 26.08 4.89
CA LEU A 187 3.12 26.91 4.08
C LEU A 187 2.68 26.99 2.62
N PHE A 188 2.16 25.90 2.04
CA PHE A 188 1.59 25.94 0.72
C PHE A 188 0.33 26.79 0.63
N GLN A 189 -0.54 26.76 1.66
CA GLN A 189 -1.71 27.63 1.72
C GLN A 189 -1.35 29.12 1.77
N ILE A 190 -0.24 29.47 2.40
CA ILE A 190 0.25 30.85 2.45
C ILE A 190 0.90 31.26 1.11
N TRP A 191 1.54 30.32 0.44
CA TRP A 191 2.26 30.56 -0.82
C TRP A 191 1.32 30.69 -2.03
N LEU A 192 0.19 29.98 -2.04
CA LEU A 192 -0.85 30.05 -3.08
C LEU A 192 -1.65 31.33 -3.00
#